data_01a21da9b6004ed0f721378c5c781f5c
#
_entry.id   01a21da9b6004ed0f721378c5c781f5c
#
_cell.length_a   1.000
_cell.length_b   1.000
_cell.length_c   1.000
_cell.angle_alpha   90.00
_cell.angle_beta   90.00
_cell.angle_gamma   90.00
#
_symmetry.space_group_name_H-M   'P 1'
#
loop_
_entity.id
_entity.type
_entity.pdbx_description
1 polymer ?
#
loop_
_entity_poly.entity_id
_entity_poly.type
_entity_poly.pdbx_seq_one_letter_code
_entity_poly.pdbx_strand_id
1 'polypeptide(L)'
;MRSTPDVAANLDSAQRLTLKAVERGAQCVLLPEAFAFIGPDALKQEITEPLPDGGPILERCRTIAAAHRIHFVLGGFHERSGEKGKTYNTCVHLGPDGSIVSMYRKIHLFDVDLPDGTRLNESDRTLPGSETVVTQTPFGLLGLSVCYDVRFPALYQQLVDKGAIALTVPSAFTMSTGKDHWHVLLRARAIECQAYVLAPAQWGLHHGSRTSYGHALIVDPWGCVIAECGEGDGVAIADLEISAVTNARERLPSLEHRRIR
;
A
#
# COMPACT_ATOMS: atom_id res chain seq x y z
N MET A 1 -1.95 -4.46 10.65
CA MET A 1 -1.27 -3.85 11.82
C MET A 1 -1.97 -2.57 12.25
N ARG A 2 -1.68 -2.06 13.47
CA ARG A 2 -2.21 -0.81 13.98
C ARG A 2 -1.07 0.11 14.39
N SER A 3 -0.82 1.16 13.62
CA SER A 3 0.18 2.17 13.94
C SER A 3 -0.38 3.23 14.89
N THR A 4 0.50 3.78 15.73
CA THR A 4 0.21 4.81 16.74
C THR A 4 1.26 5.93 16.64
N PRO A 5 1.26 6.96 17.52
CA PRO A 5 2.37 7.92 17.60
C PRO A 5 3.72 7.33 18.04
N ASP A 6 3.76 6.11 18.56
CA ASP A 6 4.98 5.44 18.98
C ASP A 6 5.65 4.71 17.79
N VAL A 7 6.65 5.33 17.19
CA VAL A 7 7.39 4.79 16.04
C VAL A 7 8.09 3.47 16.38
N ALA A 8 8.68 3.34 17.58
CA ALA A 8 9.40 2.13 17.96
C ALA A 8 8.46 0.93 18.06
N ALA A 9 7.32 1.09 18.73
CA ALA A 9 6.30 0.05 18.86
C ALA A 9 5.70 -0.34 17.49
N ASN A 10 5.53 0.64 16.58
CA ASN A 10 5.03 0.38 15.24
C ASN A 10 6.02 -0.46 14.42
N LEU A 11 7.32 -0.13 14.48
CA LEU A 11 8.37 -0.88 13.80
C LEU A 11 8.55 -2.29 14.38
N ASP A 12 8.42 -2.46 15.70
CA ASP A 12 8.38 -3.78 16.34
C ASP A 12 7.20 -4.62 15.85
N SER A 13 6.03 -4.00 15.73
CA SER A 13 4.84 -4.66 15.19
C SER A 13 5.01 -5.04 13.71
N ALA A 14 5.55 -4.13 12.90
CA ALA A 14 5.85 -4.38 11.48
C ALA A 14 6.82 -5.56 11.34
N GLN A 15 7.92 -5.58 12.12
CA GLN A 15 8.88 -6.68 12.10
C GLN A 15 8.25 -8.00 12.53
N ARG A 16 7.51 -8.03 13.64
CA ARG A 16 6.83 -9.24 14.14
C ARG A 16 5.86 -9.82 13.12
N LEU A 17 5.07 -8.97 12.43
CA LEU A 17 4.13 -9.43 11.40
C LEU A 17 4.87 -9.88 10.13
N THR A 18 5.96 -9.21 9.76
CA THR A 18 6.82 -9.62 8.65
C THR A 18 7.41 -11.01 8.91
N LEU A 19 7.92 -11.27 10.13
CA LEU A 19 8.43 -12.58 10.50
C LEU A 19 7.37 -13.68 10.37
N LYS A 20 6.14 -13.43 10.83
CA LYS A 20 5.02 -14.37 10.63
C LYS A 20 4.73 -14.68 9.16
N ALA A 21 4.89 -13.68 8.26
CA ALA A 21 4.73 -13.90 6.82
C ALA A 21 5.88 -14.76 6.27
N VAL A 22 7.12 -14.44 6.65
CA VAL A 22 8.33 -15.17 6.24
C VAL A 22 8.29 -16.63 6.69
N GLU A 23 7.91 -16.90 7.95
CA GLU A 23 7.74 -18.25 8.49
C GLU A 23 6.72 -19.09 7.70
N ARG A 24 5.77 -18.44 7.01
CA ARG A 24 4.79 -19.05 6.13
C ARG A 24 5.21 -19.08 4.65
N GLY A 25 6.47 -18.73 4.36
CA GLY A 25 7.08 -18.81 3.03
C GLY A 25 6.91 -17.56 2.16
N ALA A 26 6.49 -16.42 2.71
CA ALA A 26 6.35 -15.19 1.92
C ALA A 26 7.70 -14.71 1.38
N GLN A 27 7.79 -14.47 0.09
CA GLN A 27 8.96 -13.92 -0.62
C GLN A 27 8.83 -12.39 -0.84
N CYS A 28 7.60 -11.88 -0.76
CA CYS A 28 7.28 -10.46 -0.86
C CYS A 28 6.31 -10.10 0.26
N VAL A 29 6.64 -9.10 1.05
CA VAL A 29 5.81 -8.63 2.17
C VAL A 29 5.47 -7.16 1.95
N LEU A 30 4.21 -6.80 2.18
CA LEU A 30 3.72 -5.45 2.02
C LEU A 30 3.21 -4.91 3.36
N LEU A 31 3.69 -3.73 3.77
CA LEU A 31 3.17 -2.98 4.92
C LEU A 31 2.07 -2.01 4.49
N PRO A 32 1.11 -1.68 5.38
CA PRO A 32 0.07 -0.71 5.08
C PRO A 32 0.59 0.73 5.02
N GLU A 33 -0.24 1.65 4.53
CA GLU A 33 0.03 3.09 4.57
C GLU A 33 0.34 3.57 5.98
N ALA A 34 1.31 4.49 6.12
CA ALA A 34 1.72 5.10 7.39
C ALA A 34 2.11 4.06 8.46
N PHE A 35 2.74 2.96 8.03
CA PHE A 35 3.14 1.84 8.91
C PHE A 35 3.99 2.26 10.09
N ALA A 36 4.84 3.29 9.93
CA ALA A 36 5.76 3.76 10.96
C ALA A 36 5.12 4.75 11.94
N PHE A 37 4.08 5.49 11.51
CA PHE A 37 3.50 6.54 12.36
C PHE A 37 2.09 6.92 11.90
N ILE A 38 1.13 6.88 12.84
CA ILE A 38 -0.17 7.55 12.74
C ILE A 38 -0.40 8.29 14.04
N GLY A 39 -0.29 9.62 13.99
CA GLY A 39 -0.37 10.47 15.17
C GLY A 39 -0.74 11.90 14.84
N PRO A 40 -0.59 12.83 15.79
CA PRO A 40 -0.82 14.25 15.59
C PRO A 40 0.07 14.81 14.48
N ASP A 41 -0.49 15.66 13.61
CA ASP A 41 0.23 16.25 12.48
C ASP A 41 1.46 17.07 12.89
N ALA A 42 1.44 17.67 14.07
CA ALA A 42 2.59 18.42 14.59
C ALA A 42 3.84 17.57 14.74
N LEU A 43 3.68 16.27 15.07
CA LEU A 43 4.80 15.34 15.26
C LEU A 43 5.25 14.67 13.95
N LYS A 44 4.43 14.74 12.89
CA LYS A 44 4.72 14.07 11.62
C LYS A 44 6.05 14.52 11.01
N GLN A 45 6.40 15.80 11.12
CA GLN A 45 7.63 16.35 10.57
C GLN A 45 8.89 15.76 11.24
N GLU A 46 8.82 15.42 12.51
CA GLU A 46 9.95 14.92 13.30
C GLU A 46 10.39 13.51 12.86
N ILE A 47 9.43 12.73 12.27
CA ILE A 47 9.68 11.34 11.87
C ILE A 47 9.90 11.19 10.36
N THR A 48 9.95 12.30 9.60
CA THR A 48 10.20 12.23 8.16
C THR A 48 11.66 11.99 7.85
N GLU A 49 11.92 11.13 6.87
CA GLU A 49 13.27 10.82 6.41
C GLU A 49 13.44 11.17 4.93
N PRO A 50 14.64 11.62 4.51
CA PRO A 50 14.90 11.86 3.10
C PRO A 50 15.00 10.53 2.34
N LEU A 51 14.59 10.51 1.09
CA LEU A 51 14.81 9.37 0.19
C LEU A 51 15.70 9.81 -0.99
N PRO A 52 16.64 8.96 -1.45
CA PRO A 52 16.85 7.55 -1.07
C PRO A 52 17.74 7.32 0.16
N ASP A 53 18.33 8.37 0.76
CA ASP A 53 19.33 8.22 1.84
C ASP A 53 18.75 7.55 3.08
N GLY A 54 17.54 7.96 3.48
CA GLY A 54 16.83 7.38 4.62
C GLY A 54 17.25 7.95 5.96
N GLY A 55 16.86 7.23 7.01
CA GLY A 55 17.15 7.44 8.41
C GLY A 55 16.83 6.17 9.19
N PRO A 56 16.63 6.23 10.53
CA PRO A 56 16.45 5.06 11.36
C PRO A 56 15.28 4.14 10.96
N ILE A 57 14.18 4.70 10.44
CA ILE A 57 13.00 3.93 10.01
C ILE A 57 13.35 3.11 8.77
N LEU A 58 13.89 3.76 7.73
CA LEU A 58 14.26 3.08 6.49
C LEU A 58 15.36 2.04 6.74
N GLU A 59 16.36 2.36 7.56
CA GLU A 59 17.47 1.47 7.85
C GLU A 59 17.02 0.20 8.57
N ARG A 60 16.05 0.32 9.49
CA ARG A 60 15.44 -0.87 10.10
C ARG A 60 14.70 -1.73 9.08
N CYS A 61 13.97 -1.11 8.14
CA CYS A 61 13.29 -1.84 7.07
C CYS A 61 14.29 -2.52 6.12
N ARG A 62 15.39 -1.86 5.76
CA ARG A 62 16.49 -2.44 4.97
C ARG A 62 17.09 -3.67 5.65
N THR A 63 17.35 -3.55 6.95
CA THR A 63 17.88 -4.66 7.78
C THR A 63 16.93 -5.86 7.76
N ILE A 64 15.62 -5.64 7.90
CA ILE A 64 14.61 -6.71 7.84
C ILE A 64 14.61 -7.37 6.47
N ALA A 65 14.58 -6.58 5.38
CA ALA A 65 14.56 -7.09 4.00
C ALA A 65 15.79 -7.96 3.72
N ALA A 66 16.99 -7.46 4.05
CA ALA A 66 18.26 -8.16 3.84
C ALA A 66 18.39 -9.43 4.69
N ALA A 67 18.05 -9.37 5.98
CA ALA A 67 18.16 -10.49 6.90
C ALA A 67 17.30 -11.68 6.47
N HIS A 68 16.12 -11.43 5.88
CA HIS A 68 15.16 -12.45 5.47
C HIS A 68 15.13 -12.69 3.95
N ARG A 69 15.94 -11.94 3.19
CA ARG A 69 16.03 -11.99 1.70
C ARG A 69 14.67 -11.89 1.03
N ILE A 70 13.85 -10.95 1.49
CA ILE A 70 12.50 -10.70 0.97
C ILE A 70 12.43 -9.40 0.17
N HIS A 71 11.54 -9.34 -0.80
CA HIS A 71 11.05 -8.08 -1.34
C HIS A 71 10.15 -7.44 -0.29
N PHE A 72 10.39 -6.17 0.05
CA PHE A 72 9.67 -5.51 1.13
C PHE A 72 9.08 -4.19 0.64
N VAL A 73 7.75 -4.11 0.57
CA VAL A 73 7.02 -2.94 0.11
C VAL A 73 6.51 -2.14 1.31
N LEU A 74 7.07 -0.96 1.49
CA LEU A 74 6.72 -0.02 2.56
C LEU A 74 5.60 0.89 2.06
N GLY A 75 4.36 0.58 2.41
CA GLY A 75 3.19 1.26 1.91
C GLY A 75 2.92 2.59 2.60
N GLY A 76 3.38 3.73 2.08
CA GLY A 76 3.16 5.06 2.65
C GLY A 76 4.18 5.42 3.72
N PHE A 77 5.42 5.54 3.29
CA PHE A 77 6.55 6.09 4.05
C PHE A 77 6.47 7.61 4.09
N HIS A 78 6.70 8.21 5.25
CA HIS A 78 6.72 9.67 5.41
C HIS A 78 8.04 10.24 4.90
N GLU A 79 8.10 10.55 3.62
CA GLU A 79 9.29 11.09 2.96
C GLU A 79 9.39 12.61 3.22
N ARG A 80 10.58 13.08 3.60
CA ARG A 80 10.89 14.49 3.72
C ARG A 80 10.95 15.12 2.33
N SER A 81 10.15 16.18 2.11
CA SER A 81 10.26 16.98 0.90
C SER A 81 11.28 18.11 1.03
N GLY A 82 11.67 18.74 -0.07
CA GLY A 82 12.47 19.96 -0.04
C GLY A 82 11.67 21.20 0.36
N GLU A 83 10.34 21.12 0.48
CA GLU A 83 9.45 22.21 0.83
C GLU A 83 9.16 22.23 2.32
N LYS A 84 9.36 23.40 2.96
CA LYS A 84 9.15 23.55 4.41
C LYS A 84 7.70 23.24 4.81
N GLY A 85 7.53 22.34 5.77
CA GLY A 85 6.22 21.95 6.30
C GLY A 85 5.46 20.93 5.44
N LYS A 86 6.04 20.49 4.30
CA LYS A 86 5.47 19.50 3.40
C LYS A 86 6.27 18.18 3.44
N THR A 87 5.59 17.09 3.14
CA THR A 87 6.13 15.73 3.04
C THR A 87 5.63 15.08 1.76
N TYR A 88 6.20 13.93 1.36
CA TYR A 88 5.54 13.02 0.45
C TYR A 88 5.02 11.79 1.20
N ASN A 89 3.99 11.18 0.67
CA ASN A 89 3.50 9.87 1.08
C ASN A 89 3.99 8.86 0.04
N THR A 90 5.05 8.10 0.37
CA THR A 90 5.82 7.37 -0.63
C THR A 90 5.75 5.86 -0.39
N CYS A 91 5.29 5.11 -1.39
CA CYS A 91 5.43 3.66 -1.40
C CYS A 91 6.85 3.30 -1.85
N VAL A 92 7.61 2.61 -0.99
CA VAL A 92 9.00 2.24 -1.25
C VAL A 92 9.10 0.72 -1.40
N HIS A 93 9.69 0.24 -2.49
CA HIS A 93 10.01 -1.16 -2.66
C HIS A 93 11.50 -1.40 -2.39
N LEU A 94 11.79 -2.23 -1.39
CA LEU A 94 13.13 -2.71 -1.08
C LEU A 94 13.33 -4.11 -1.67
N GLY A 95 14.50 -4.33 -2.25
CA GLY A 95 14.95 -5.63 -2.72
C GLY A 95 15.42 -6.55 -1.58
N PRO A 96 15.71 -7.83 -1.90
CA PRO A 96 16.15 -8.83 -0.92
C PRO A 96 17.56 -8.56 -0.34
N ASP A 97 18.26 -7.59 -0.84
CA ASP A 97 19.53 -7.05 -0.30
C ASP A 97 19.32 -5.79 0.56
N GLY A 98 18.07 -5.32 0.72
CA GLY A 98 17.73 -4.10 1.43
C GLY A 98 17.90 -2.81 0.61
N SER A 99 18.32 -2.89 -0.66
CA SER A 99 18.42 -1.72 -1.55
C SER A 99 17.03 -1.24 -1.99
N ILE A 100 16.90 0.07 -2.28
CA ILE A 100 15.69 0.61 -2.88
C ILE A 100 15.65 0.22 -4.37
N VAL A 101 14.61 -0.55 -4.76
CA VAL A 101 14.34 -0.93 -6.14
C VAL A 101 13.50 0.12 -6.85
N SER A 102 12.46 0.61 -6.19
CA SER A 102 11.54 1.62 -6.76
C SER A 102 10.87 2.44 -5.67
N MET A 103 10.40 3.62 -6.05
CA MET A 103 9.64 4.53 -5.19
C MET A 103 8.47 5.12 -5.98
N TYR A 104 7.32 5.20 -5.34
CA TYR A 104 6.11 5.84 -5.87
C TYR A 104 5.58 6.86 -4.88
N ARG A 105 5.50 8.12 -5.24
CA ARG A 105 4.86 9.17 -4.45
C ARG A 105 3.37 9.21 -4.77
N LYS A 106 2.53 9.11 -3.75
CA LYS A 106 1.06 9.13 -3.86
C LYS A 106 0.60 10.31 -4.72
N ILE A 107 -0.20 10.03 -5.75
CA ILE A 107 -0.67 11.05 -6.69
C ILE A 107 -1.92 11.74 -6.15
N HIS A 108 -2.92 10.97 -5.68
CA HIS A 108 -4.20 11.50 -5.26
C HIS A 108 -4.25 11.66 -3.74
N LEU A 109 -4.29 12.91 -3.28
CA LEU A 109 -4.32 13.26 -1.87
C LEU A 109 -5.74 13.24 -1.32
N PHE A 110 -5.88 12.81 -0.06
CA PHE A 110 -7.18 12.59 0.58
C PHE A 110 -7.68 13.87 1.26
N ASP A 111 -8.32 14.73 0.48
CA ASP A 111 -8.98 15.96 0.93
C ASP A 111 -10.48 15.71 0.93
N VAL A 112 -11.07 15.58 2.13
CA VAL A 112 -12.48 15.20 2.27
C VAL A 112 -13.14 15.87 3.47
N ASP A 113 -14.44 16.08 3.34
CA ASP A 113 -15.35 16.46 4.41
C ASP A 113 -16.49 15.42 4.42
N LEU A 114 -16.46 14.50 5.39
CA LEU A 114 -17.35 13.36 5.43
C LEU A 114 -18.59 13.63 6.30
N PRO A 115 -19.73 12.97 6.04
CA PRO A 115 -20.98 13.18 6.79
C PRO A 115 -20.89 12.87 8.29
N ASP A 116 -19.92 12.06 8.70
CA ASP A 116 -19.67 11.75 10.12
C ASP A 116 -18.86 12.82 10.86
N GLY A 117 -18.58 13.96 10.18
CA GLY A 117 -17.79 15.06 10.72
C GLY A 117 -16.27 14.86 10.56
N THR A 118 -15.82 13.79 9.94
CA THR A 118 -14.40 13.59 9.62
C THR A 118 -13.97 14.57 8.54
N ARG A 119 -13.07 15.48 8.88
CA ARG A 119 -12.43 16.40 7.92
C ARG A 119 -10.95 16.13 7.85
N LEU A 120 -10.46 15.83 6.66
CA LEU A 120 -9.07 15.54 6.38
C LEU A 120 -8.63 16.31 5.14
N ASN A 121 -7.53 17.05 5.25
CA ASN A 121 -6.90 17.80 4.15
C ASN A 121 -5.43 17.34 4.06
N GLU A 122 -5.20 16.22 3.35
CA GLU A 122 -3.85 15.67 3.21
C GLU A 122 -2.93 16.65 2.45
N SER A 123 -3.48 17.42 1.50
CA SER A 123 -2.75 18.42 0.71
C SER A 123 -2.20 19.60 1.51
N ASP A 124 -2.72 19.86 2.72
CA ASP A 124 -2.19 20.91 3.58
C ASP A 124 -0.74 20.63 3.99
N ARG A 125 -0.33 19.35 4.06
CA ARG A 125 0.98 18.92 4.55
C ARG A 125 1.69 17.91 3.66
N THR A 126 1.06 17.46 2.58
CA THR A 126 1.63 16.45 1.68
C THR A 126 1.61 16.98 0.26
N LEU A 127 2.71 16.78 -0.46
CA LEU A 127 2.82 17.10 -1.89
C LEU A 127 2.39 15.87 -2.71
N PRO A 128 1.67 16.07 -3.83
CA PRO A 128 1.34 14.98 -4.74
C PRO A 128 2.57 14.53 -5.54
N GLY A 129 2.60 13.24 -5.89
CA GLY A 129 3.43 12.70 -6.96
C GLY A 129 2.83 12.99 -8.33
N SER A 130 3.56 12.61 -9.39
CA SER A 130 3.14 12.81 -10.77
C SER A 130 3.36 11.61 -11.68
N GLU A 131 4.05 10.57 -11.19
CA GLU A 131 4.50 9.45 -12.02
C GLU A 131 3.86 8.13 -11.61
N THR A 132 3.41 7.35 -12.59
CA THR A 132 2.99 5.97 -12.39
C THR A 132 4.19 5.03 -12.41
N VAL A 133 4.32 4.17 -11.41
CA VAL A 133 5.48 3.30 -11.20
C VAL A 133 5.08 1.83 -11.17
N VAL A 134 5.80 1.01 -11.95
CA VAL A 134 5.79 -0.45 -11.84
C VAL A 134 7.17 -0.93 -11.38
N THR A 135 7.22 -2.03 -10.66
CA THR A 135 8.45 -2.57 -10.10
C THR A 135 8.51 -4.10 -10.23
N GLN A 136 9.72 -4.65 -10.43
CA GLN A 136 9.90 -6.09 -10.58
C GLN A 136 9.88 -6.80 -9.22
N THR A 137 9.09 -7.86 -9.14
CA THR A 137 8.98 -8.77 -7.97
C THR A 137 9.17 -10.23 -8.41
N PRO A 138 9.27 -11.19 -7.48
CA PRO A 138 9.36 -12.61 -7.83
C PRO A 138 8.17 -13.14 -8.65
N PHE A 139 6.98 -12.56 -8.47
CA PHE A 139 5.76 -12.94 -9.19
C PHE A 139 5.49 -12.11 -10.45
N GLY A 140 6.38 -11.18 -10.83
CA GLY A 140 6.24 -10.32 -12.01
C GLY A 140 6.12 -8.84 -11.66
N LEU A 141 5.60 -8.02 -12.58
CA LEU A 141 5.50 -6.57 -12.40
C LEU A 141 4.36 -6.19 -11.44
N LEU A 142 4.71 -5.43 -10.42
CA LEU A 142 3.83 -4.87 -9.40
C LEU A 142 3.62 -3.38 -9.65
N GLY A 143 2.38 -2.96 -9.84
CA GLY A 143 1.99 -1.55 -9.94
C GLY A 143 1.86 -0.93 -8.54
N LEU A 144 2.52 0.19 -8.31
CA LEU A 144 2.52 0.88 -7.01
C LEU A 144 1.41 1.93 -6.94
N SER A 145 0.65 1.94 -5.85
CA SER A 145 -0.31 2.98 -5.49
C SER A 145 -0.42 3.09 -3.97
N VAL A 146 -1.14 4.08 -3.45
CA VAL A 146 -1.38 4.27 -2.01
C VAL A 146 -2.82 4.72 -1.77
N CYS A 147 -3.58 3.94 -1.02
CA CYS A 147 -4.84 4.27 -0.34
C CYS A 147 -5.88 4.96 -1.24
N TYR A 148 -5.97 6.30 -1.17
CA TYR A 148 -6.98 7.08 -1.91
C TYR A 148 -6.88 6.90 -3.43
N ASP A 149 -5.70 6.56 -3.94
CA ASP A 149 -5.49 6.23 -5.36
C ASP A 149 -6.49 5.18 -5.87
N VAL A 150 -6.97 4.26 -4.99
CA VAL A 150 -7.94 3.22 -5.36
C VAL A 150 -9.21 3.77 -6.00
N ARG A 151 -9.56 5.03 -5.76
CA ARG A 151 -10.75 5.66 -6.34
C ARG A 151 -10.57 6.16 -7.77
N PHE A 152 -9.36 6.12 -8.30
CA PHE A 152 -8.99 6.69 -9.59
C PHE A 152 -8.58 5.60 -10.59
N PRO A 153 -9.54 5.02 -11.35
CA PRO A 153 -9.29 3.87 -12.23
C PRO A 153 -8.23 4.13 -13.30
N ALA A 154 -8.07 5.37 -13.76
CA ALA A 154 -7.10 5.72 -14.78
C ALA A 154 -5.65 5.41 -14.36
N LEU A 155 -5.29 5.59 -13.06
CA LEU A 155 -3.99 5.19 -12.53
C LEU A 155 -3.74 3.69 -12.74
N TYR A 156 -4.69 2.86 -12.36
CA TYR A 156 -4.58 1.41 -12.44
C TYR A 156 -4.52 0.90 -13.88
N GLN A 157 -5.27 1.53 -14.79
CA GLN A 157 -5.18 1.25 -16.22
C GLN A 157 -3.77 1.53 -16.76
N GLN A 158 -3.18 2.67 -16.40
CA GLN A 158 -1.79 2.98 -16.79
C GLN A 158 -0.77 1.98 -16.21
N LEU A 159 -0.96 1.52 -14.97
CA LEU A 159 -0.09 0.51 -14.38
C LEU A 159 -0.15 -0.82 -15.16
N VAL A 160 -1.36 -1.25 -15.53
CA VAL A 160 -1.55 -2.47 -16.34
C VAL A 160 -1.02 -2.30 -17.76
N ASP A 161 -1.17 -1.13 -18.37
CA ASP A 161 -0.58 -0.80 -19.68
C ASP A 161 0.96 -0.85 -19.65
N LYS A 162 1.57 -0.60 -18.49
CA LYS A 162 3.00 -0.81 -18.23
C LYS A 162 3.36 -2.27 -17.90
N GLY A 163 2.41 -3.20 -17.97
CA GLY A 163 2.61 -4.64 -17.77
C GLY A 163 2.41 -5.15 -16.34
N ALA A 164 1.85 -4.35 -15.43
CA ALA A 164 1.56 -4.83 -14.08
C ALA A 164 0.58 -6.03 -14.12
N ILE A 165 0.91 -7.06 -13.36
CA ILE A 165 0.04 -8.23 -13.13
C ILE A 165 -0.49 -8.28 -11.71
N ALA A 166 0.03 -7.42 -10.84
CA ALA A 166 -0.44 -7.19 -9.49
C ALA A 166 -0.38 -5.68 -9.18
N LEU A 167 -1.22 -5.23 -8.27
CA LEU A 167 -1.44 -3.83 -7.92
C LEU A 167 -1.40 -3.69 -6.40
N THR A 168 -0.66 -2.72 -5.86
CA THR A 168 -0.67 -2.45 -4.41
C THR A 168 -1.73 -1.42 -4.06
N VAL A 169 -2.36 -1.58 -2.89
CA VAL A 169 -3.25 -0.57 -2.30
C VAL A 169 -3.02 -0.50 -0.78
N PRO A 170 -1.80 -0.19 -0.32
CA PRO A 170 -1.54 -0.02 1.11
C PRO A 170 -2.36 1.15 1.65
N SER A 171 -3.08 0.94 2.77
CA SER A 171 -4.10 1.90 3.18
C SER A 171 -4.21 2.08 4.69
N ALA A 172 -4.61 3.31 5.08
CA ALA A 172 -5.21 3.65 6.36
C ALA A 172 -6.65 4.15 6.10
N PHE A 173 -7.49 3.28 5.53
CA PHE A 173 -8.83 3.60 5.05
C PHE A 173 -9.76 3.92 6.21
N THR A 174 -10.52 5.03 6.16
CA THR A 174 -11.40 5.43 7.25
C THR A 174 -12.49 4.40 7.52
N MET A 175 -12.92 4.28 8.78
CA MET A 175 -13.97 3.33 9.16
C MET A 175 -15.28 3.61 8.41
N SER A 176 -15.68 4.89 8.28
CA SER A 176 -16.95 5.28 7.66
C SER A 176 -17.05 4.89 6.19
N THR A 177 -15.99 5.10 5.42
CA THR A 177 -15.99 4.74 3.99
C THR A 177 -15.53 3.31 3.75
N GLY A 178 -14.74 2.73 4.67
CA GLY A 178 -14.18 1.40 4.53
C GLY A 178 -15.24 0.32 4.48
N LYS A 179 -16.20 0.35 5.42
CA LYS A 179 -17.28 -0.63 5.52
C LYS A 179 -18.14 -0.74 4.24
N ASP A 180 -18.27 0.37 3.51
CA ASP A 180 -19.13 0.43 2.31
C ASP A 180 -18.34 0.31 0.99
N HIS A 181 -17.07 0.77 0.95
CA HIS A 181 -16.34 0.93 -0.30
C HIS A 181 -15.14 0.01 -0.45
N TRP A 182 -14.48 -0.42 0.64
CA TRP A 182 -13.17 -1.09 0.60
C TRP A 182 -13.15 -2.33 -0.29
N HIS A 183 -13.96 -3.31 0.03
CA HIS A 183 -14.03 -4.56 -0.73
C HIS A 183 -14.53 -4.34 -2.17
N VAL A 184 -15.52 -3.47 -2.35
CA VAL A 184 -16.09 -3.18 -3.67
C VAL A 184 -15.04 -2.57 -4.60
N LEU A 185 -14.30 -1.56 -4.13
CA LEU A 185 -13.28 -0.89 -4.94
C LEU A 185 -12.11 -1.83 -5.27
N LEU A 186 -11.59 -2.59 -4.31
CA LEU A 186 -10.48 -3.51 -4.56
C LEU A 186 -10.85 -4.60 -5.55
N ARG A 187 -12.04 -5.18 -5.42
CA ARG A 187 -12.55 -6.17 -6.37
C ARG A 187 -12.78 -5.57 -7.74
N ALA A 188 -13.31 -4.34 -7.83
CA ALA A 188 -13.46 -3.64 -9.10
C ALA A 188 -12.10 -3.43 -9.78
N ARG A 189 -11.06 -2.98 -9.05
CA ARG A 189 -9.70 -2.82 -9.59
C ARG A 189 -9.14 -4.15 -10.11
N ALA A 190 -9.33 -5.25 -9.36
CA ALA A 190 -8.87 -6.56 -9.80
C ALA A 190 -9.56 -7.00 -11.10
N ILE A 191 -10.90 -6.85 -11.18
CA ILE A 191 -11.71 -7.28 -12.33
C ILE A 191 -11.40 -6.44 -13.58
N GLU A 192 -11.43 -5.13 -13.49
CA GLU A 192 -11.23 -4.24 -14.65
C GLU A 192 -9.80 -4.22 -15.18
N CYS A 193 -8.82 -4.46 -14.29
CA CYS A 193 -7.40 -4.52 -14.61
C CYS A 193 -6.92 -5.95 -14.92
N GLN A 194 -7.74 -6.96 -14.64
CA GLN A 194 -7.39 -8.39 -14.78
C GLN A 194 -6.01 -8.68 -14.16
N ALA A 195 -5.85 -8.23 -12.91
CA ALA A 195 -4.62 -8.29 -12.14
C ALA A 195 -4.94 -8.59 -10.67
N TYR A 196 -3.97 -9.14 -9.94
CA TYR A 196 -4.07 -9.27 -8.49
C TYR A 196 -4.14 -7.89 -7.83
N VAL A 197 -4.83 -7.79 -6.69
CA VAL A 197 -4.80 -6.61 -5.83
C VAL A 197 -4.32 -7.01 -4.44
N LEU A 198 -3.24 -6.37 -3.97
CA LEU A 198 -2.60 -6.59 -2.68
C LEU A 198 -2.86 -5.37 -1.81
N ALA A 199 -3.73 -5.49 -0.84
CA ALA A 199 -4.24 -4.36 -0.06
C ALA A 199 -3.96 -4.50 1.44
N PRO A 200 -2.70 -4.28 1.88
CA PRO A 200 -2.40 -4.24 3.31
C PRO A 200 -3.06 -3.02 3.94
N ALA A 201 -3.67 -3.20 5.12
CA ALA A 201 -4.49 -2.18 5.75
C ALA A 201 -4.15 -1.96 7.22
N GLN A 202 -4.23 -0.69 7.65
CA GLN A 202 -4.27 -0.29 9.06
C GLN A 202 -5.66 -0.60 9.63
N TRP A 203 -5.73 -0.95 10.92
CA TRP A 203 -6.99 -1.24 11.61
C TRP A 203 -7.11 -0.52 12.96
N GLY A 204 -8.34 -0.33 13.40
CA GLY A 204 -8.66 0.11 14.76
C GLY A 204 -8.31 1.57 15.06
N LEU A 205 -8.29 1.91 16.35
CA LEU A 205 -8.04 3.26 16.84
C LEU A 205 -6.54 3.57 16.89
N HIS A 206 -6.10 4.67 16.29
CA HIS A 206 -4.70 5.10 16.22
C HIS A 206 -4.37 6.15 17.29
N HIS A 207 -5.02 7.31 17.21
CA HIS A 207 -4.94 8.39 18.20
C HIS A 207 -6.20 9.25 18.15
N GLY A 208 -6.59 9.85 19.28
CA GLY A 208 -7.84 10.65 19.37
C GLY A 208 -9.05 9.83 18.89
N SER A 209 -9.76 10.33 17.89
CA SER A 209 -10.89 9.63 17.24
C SER A 209 -10.51 8.96 15.90
N ARG A 210 -9.25 9.04 15.47
CA ARG A 210 -8.82 8.50 14.17
C ARG A 210 -8.81 6.97 14.16
N THR A 211 -9.70 6.40 13.37
CA THR A 211 -9.87 4.95 13.22
C THR A 211 -9.71 4.51 11.77
N SER A 212 -9.18 3.31 11.56
CA SER A 212 -9.10 2.64 10.25
C SER A 212 -9.91 1.36 10.23
N TYR A 213 -10.46 1.05 9.06
CA TYR A 213 -11.39 -0.06 8.83
C TYR A 213 -10.74 -1.45 8.97
N GLY A 214 -9.46 -1.59 8.61
CA GLY A 214 -8.80 -2.89 8.61
C GLY A 214 -9.04 -3.68 7.34
N HIS A 215 -9.24 -4.99 7.51
CA HIS A 215 -9.54 -5.90 6.41
C HIS A 215 -8.46 -5.91 5.32
N ALA A 216 -7.18 -6.08 5.73
CA ALA A 216 -6.11 -6.32 4.76
C ALA A 216 -6.44 -7.57 3.94
N LEU A 217 -6.42 -7.47 2.62
CA LEU A 217 -6.88 -8.56 1.76
C LEU A 217 -6.09 -8.68 0.45
N ILE A 218 -6.20 -9.84 -0.17
CA ILE A 218 -5.67 -10.15 -1.50
C ILE A 218 -6.84 -10.58 -2.39
N VAL A 219 -6.94 -9.96 -3.57
CA VAL A 219 -7.95 -10.26 -4.59
C VAL A 219 -7.27 -10.85 -5.80
N ASP A 220 -7.83 -11.91 -6.38
CA ASP A 220 -7.35 -12.52 -7.62
C ASP A 220 -7.82 -11.73 -8.87
N PRO A 221 -7.28 -12.02 -10.08
CA PRO A 221 -7.66 -11.33 -11.31
C PRO A 221 -9.13 -11.51 -11.73
N TRP A 222 -9.87 -12.44 -11.11
CA TRP A 222 -11.29 -12.65 -11.35
C TRP A 222 -12.18 -11.89 -10.36
N GLY A 223 -11.58 -11.21 -9.37
CA GLY A 223 -12.26 -10.44 -8.34
C GLY A 223 -12.67 -11.26 -7.10
N CYS A 224 -12.14 -12.47 -6.93
CA CYS A 224 -12.34 -13.25 -5.71
C CYS A 224 -11.36 -12.79 -4.62
N VAL A 225 -11.85 -12.60 -3.40
CA VAL A 225 -10.99 -12.41 -2.22
C VAL A 225 -10.42 -13.79 -1.85
N ILE A 226 -9.10 -13.95 -2.02
CA ILE A 226 -8.40 -15.22 -1.79
C ILE A 226 -7.69 -15.30 -0.45
N ALA A 227 -7.46 -14.15 0.19
CA ALA A 227 -6.99 -14.07 1.57
C ALA A 227 -7.45 -12.76 2.20
N GLU A 228 -7.81 -12.80 3.48
CA GLU A 228 -8.26 -11.62 4.23
C GLU A 228 -7.87 -11.75 5.70
N CYS A 229 -7.49 -10.62 6.32
CA CYS A 229 -7.37 -10.48 7.76
C CYS A 229 -8.70 -10.03 8.35
N GLY A 230 -9.15 -10.68 9.42
CA GLY A 230 -10.24 -10.18 10.25
C GLY A 230 -9.83 -8.94 11.08
N GLU A 231 -10.58 -8.67 12.13
CA GLU A 231 -10.21 -7.65 13.11
C GLU A 231 -8.92 -8.03 13.86
N GLY A 232 -8.06 -7.04 14.11
CA GLY A 232 -6.81 -7.23 14.82
C GLY A 232 -5.57 -7.27 13.93
N ASP A 233 -4.43 -7.49 14.57
CA ASP A 233 -3.15 -7.71 13.88
C ASP A 233 -3.14 -9.07 13.19
N GLY A 234 -2.88 -9.09 11.89
CA GLY A 234 -2.87 -10.31 11.10
C GLY A 234 -2.00 -10.22 9.86
N VAL A 235 -1.86 -11.36 9.18
CA VAL A 235 -1.17 -11.50 7.90
C VAL A 235 -2.08 -12.26 6.94
N ALA A 236 -2.53 -11.59 5.87
CA ALA A 236 -3.13 -12.23 4.71
C ALA A 236 -2.01 -12.72 3.79
N ILE A 237 -2.07 -13.97 3.35
CA ILE A 237 -1.04 -14.58 2.51
C ILE A 237 -1.69 -15.43 1.42
N ALA A 238 -1.15 -15.35 0.20
CA ALA A 238 -1.58 -16.15 -0.93
C ALA A 238 -0.43 -16.36 -1.91
N ASP A 239 -0.50 -17.44 -2.67
CA ASP A 239 0.34 -17.65 -3.83
C ASP A 239 -0.23 -16.88 -5.03
N LEU A 240 0.63 -16.16 -5.75
CA LEU A 240 0.27 -15.41 -6.95
C LEU A 240 0.78 -16.15 -8.18
N GLU A 241 -0.13 -16.77 -8.91
CA GLU A 241 0.19 -17.50 -10.13
C GLU A 241 0.00 -16.62 -11.36
N ILE A 242 1.04 -16.48 -12.19
CA ILE A 242 0.99 -15.74 -13.46
C ILE A 242 -0.08 -16.33 -14.39
N SER A 243 -0.25 -17.65 -14.36
CA SER A 243 -1.28 -18.37 -15.13
C SER A 243 -2.70 -17.89 -14.84
N ALA A 244 -3.02 -17.49 -13.61
CA ALA A 244 -4.35 -16.95 -13.29
C ALA A 244 -4.62 -15.62 -14.00
N VAL A 245 -3.59 -14.76 -14.12
CA VAL A 245 -3.69 -13.50 -14.89
C VAL A 245 -3.87 -13.79 -16.38
N THR A 246 -3.04 -14.68 -16.94
CA THR A 246 -3.13 -15.08 -18.35
C THR A 246 -4.51 -15.66 -18.67
N ASN A 247 -4.98 -16.62 -17.87
CA ASN A 247 -6.29 -17.24 -18.05
C ASN A 247 -7.45 -16.23 -17.97
N ALA A 248 -7.37 -15.26 -17.04
CA ALA A 248 -8.41 -14.23 -16.94
C ALA A 248 -8.46 -13.35 -18.21
N ARG A 249 -7.29 -12.94 -18.72
CA ARG A 249 -7.15 -12.11 -19.92
C ARG A 249 -7.57 -12.85 -21.19
N GLU A 250 -7.23 -14.14 -21.32
CA GLU A 250 -7.63 -14.97 -22.48
C GLU A 250 -9.14 -15.25 -22.51
N ARG A 251 -9.73 -15.57 -21.35
CA ARG A 251 -11.18 -15.88 -21.25
C ARG A 251 -12.08 -14.66 -21.46
N LEU A 252 -11.63 -13.48 -21.01
CA LEU A 252 -12.36 -12.24 -21.12
C LEU A 252 -11.41 -11.10 -21.53
N PRO A 253 -11.04 -10.95 -22.83
CA PRO A 253 -10.01 -10.02 -23.27
C PRO A 253 -10.47 -8.55 -23.23
N SER A 254 -10.97 -8.09 -22.07
CA SER A 254 -11.54 -6.75 -21.89
C SER A 254 -10.48 -5.64 -22.02
N LEU A 255 -9.22 -5.93 -21.64
CA LEU A 255 -8.12 -4.98 -21.81
C LEU A 255 -7.83 -4.69 -23.29
N GLU A 256 -7.96 -5.70 -24.16
CA GLU A 256 -7.78 -5.54 -25.61
C GLU A 256 -8.98 -4.84 -26.26
N HIS A 257 -10.18 -5.01 -25.69
CA HIS A 257 -11.42 -4.41 -26.20
C HIS A 257 -11.58 -2.93 -25.83
N ARG A 258 -10.68 -2.36 -25.00
CA ARG A 258 -10.74 -0.93 -24.64
C ARG A 258 -10.66 -0.04 -25.88
N ARG A 259 -11.57 0.93 -25.99
CA ARG A 259 -11.62 1.94 -27.07
C ARG A 259 -11.13 3.31 -26.63
N ILE A 260 -11.21 3.58 -25.31
CA ILE A 260 -10.71 4.81 -24.67
C ILE A 260 -9.49 4.42 -23.85
N ARG A 261 -8.41 5.14 -24.02
CA ARG A 261 -7.12 4.93 -23.32
C ARG A 261 -6.67 6.20 -22.63
#